data_303dabe951d94c7a644fd0d73b4b0ee6
#
_entry.id   303dabe951d94c7a644fd0d73b4b0ee6
#
_cell.length_a   1.000
_cell.length_b   1.000
_cell.length_c   1.000
_cell.angle_alpha   90.00
_cell.angle_beta   90.00
_cell.angle_gamma   90.00
#
_symmetry.space_group_name_H-M   'P 1'
#
loop_
_entity.id
_entity.type
_entity.pdbx_description
1 polymer ?
#
loop_
_entity_poly.entity_id
_entity_poly.type
_entity_poly.pdbx_seq_one_letter_code
_entity_poly.pdbx_strand_id
1 'polypeptide(L)'
;MSSITDLHNPWRDDYAPASFRGARFHCEVNSRESGRRIVQHQFPKKNLPYAEDMGREALAFTVRGYCISFPYDLDDLRNLDYRIARNRLRDELEEEGPGLLQLPTQPGVWVVCMRYRVTEEIRFGGYCVFDMTFTEVGIDAQSPASVLDTKGILNKAADVMQKSVI
;
A
#
# COMPACT_ATOMS: atom_id res chain seq x y z
N MET A 1 37.95 -6.21 27.60
CA MET A 1 37.80 -4.87 26.95
C MET A 1 36.98 -5.07 25.69
N SER A 2 35.71 -4.76 25.77
CA SER A 2 34.80 -4.85 24.61
C SER A 2 35.21 -3.78 23.62
N SER A 3 35.52 -4.19 22.41
CA SER A 3 35.89 -3.28 21.33
C SER A 3 34.66 -2.43 20.96
N ILE A 4 34.87 -1.13 20.75
CA ILE A 4 33.84 -0.16 20.30
C ILE A 4 33.23 -0.56 18.94
N THR A 5 33.80 -1.54 18.25
CA THR A 5 33.31 -2.11 17.00
C THR A 5 32.05 -2.98 17.15
N ASP A 6 31.67 -3.37 18.38
CA ASP A 6 30.51 -4.18 18.68
C ASP A 6 29.25 -3.34 19.03
N LEU A 7 29.19 -2.09 18.61
CA LEU A 7 27.95 -1.31 18.61
C LEU A 7 27.03 -1.77 17.46
N HIS A 8 26.74 -3.06 17.50
CA HIS A 8 25.69 -3.66 16.71
C HIS A 8 24.36 -3.08 17.17
N ASN A 9 23.62 -2.47 16.27
CA ASN A 9 22.28 -1.99 16.56
C ASN A 9 21.28 -3.07 16.17
N PRO A 10 20.83 -3.93 17.10
CA PRO A 10 20.02 -5.08 16.79
C PRO A 10 18.67 -4.70 16.14
N TRP A 11 18.22 -3.47 16.31
CA TRP A 11 17.00 -2.96 15.71
C TRP A 11 17.06 -2.81 14.19
N ARG A 12 18.28 -2.58 13.65
CA ARG A 12 18.46 -2.40 12.20
C ARG A 12 18.47 -3.69 11.43
N ASP A 13 18.94 -4.77 12.03
CA ASP A 13 19.08 -6.05 11.34
C ASP A 13 17.73 -6.75 11.14
N ASP A 14 16.76 -6.45 12.01
CA ASP A 14 15.41 -6.98 11.92
C ASP A 14 14.53 -6.20 10.94
N TYR A 15 15.01 -5.06 10.40
CA TYR A 15 14.22 -4.24 9.50
C TYR A 15 14.30 -4.76 8.07
N ALA A 16 13.15 -5.16 7.55
CA ALA A 16 13.04 -5.45 6.12
C ALA A 16 13.18 -4.15 5.29
N PRO A 17 13.79 -4.22 4.11
CA PRO A 17 13.83 -3.06 3.22
C PRO A 17 12.41 -2.66 2.81
N ALA A 18 12.11 -1.36 2.87
CA ALA A 18 10.82 -0.86 2.42
C ALA A 18 10.71 -0.94 0.90
N SER A 19 9.59 -1.41 0.41
CA SER A 19 9.33 -1.45 -1.04
C SER A 19 7.83 -1.37 -1.35
N PHE A 20 7.52 -0.83 -2.51
CA PHE A 20 6.19 -0.88 -3.11
C PHE A 20 6.30 -1.49 -4.50
N ARG A 21 5.57 -2.58 -4.76
CA ARG A 21 5.66 -3.37 -6.02
C ARG A 21 7.10 -3.71 -6.42
N GLY A 22 8.00 -3.90 -5.45
CA GLY A 22 9.42 -4.17 -5.69
C GLY A 22 10.29 -2.94 -5.95
N ALA A 23 9.72 -1.73 -6.03
CA ALA A 23 10.49 -0.49 -6.02
C ALA A 23 10.92 -0.19 -4.59
N ARG A 24 12.22 -0.25 -4.32
CA ARG A 24 12.80 -0.03 -2.99
C ARG A 24 12.92 1.46 -2.70
N PHE A 25 12.73 1.81 -1.45
CA PHE A 25 12.97 3.15 -0.91
C PHE A 25 13.38 3.03 0.56
N HIS A 26 13.97 4.09 1.10
CA HIS A 26 14.28 4.17 2.53
C HIS A 26 13.09 4.75 3.27
N CYS A 27 12.59 4.04 4.28
CA CYS A 27 11.48 4.51 5.09
C CYS A 27 11.98 5.35 6.26
N GLU A 28 11.51 6.59 6.35
CA GLU A 28 11.81 7.50 7.46
C GLU A 28 10.76 7.37 8.56
N VAL A 29 9.48 7.48 8.17
CA VAL A 29 8.33 7.41 9.06
C VAL A 29 7.22 6.60 8.40
N ASN A 30 6.61 5.71 9.15
CA ASN A 30 5.37 5.06 8.76
C ASN A 30 4.31 5.24 9.85
N SER A 31 3.10 5.53 9.43
CA SER A 31 1.91 5.58 10.30
C SER A 31 0.87 4.64 9.74
N ARG A 32 0.27 3.85 10.61
CA ARG A 32 -0.82 2.95 10.27
C ARG A 32 -2.06 3.38 11.03
N GLU A 33 -3.12 3.64 10.30
CA GLU A 33 -4.43 3.94 10.84
C GLU A 33 -5.35 2.75 10.67
N SER A 34 -6.09 2.44 11.71
CA SER A 34 -7.03 1.31 11.75
C SER A 34 -8.17 1.63 12.70
N GLY A 35 -9.35 1.19 12.37
CA GLY A 35 -10.52 1.42 13.18
C GLY A 35 -11.64 0.43 12.89
N ARG A 36 -12.78 0.70 13.48
CA ARG A 36 -14.03 0.00 13.19
C ARG A 36 -15.08 1.00 12.72
N ARG A 37 -15.85 0.61 11.74
CA ARG A 37 -16.96 1.42 11.25
C ARG A 37 -18.13 1.27 12.22
N ILE A 38 -18.35 2.30 13.04
CA ILE A 38 -19.42 2.31 14.03
C ILE A 38 -20.51 3.28 13.58
N VAL A 39 -21.72 2.79 13.47
CA VAL A 39 -22.91 3.59 13.22
C VAL A 39 -23.63 3.81 14.54
N GLN A 40 -23.86 5.08 14.89
CA GLN A 40 -24.58 5.43 16.11
C GLN A 40 -26.03 5.77 15.76
N HIS A 41 -26.96 5.03 16.36
CA HIS A 41 -28.40 5.30 16.27
C HIS A 41 -28.87 6.04 17.50
N GLN A 42 -29.39 7.25 17.30
CA GLN A 42 -29.95 8.06 18.38
C GLN A 42 -31.47 7.92 18.39
N PHE A 43 -32.01 7.53 19.54
CA PHE A 43 -33.47 7.43 19.73
C PHE A 43 -33.99 8.58 20.59
N PRO A 44 -35.15 9.16 20.25
CA PRO A 44 -35.76 10.21 21.06
C PRO A 44 -35.94 9.75 22.52
N LYS A 45 -35.60 10.62 23.47
CA LYS A 45 -35.73 10.41 24.93
C LYS A 45 -34.87 9.30 25.53
N LYS A 46 -33.87 8.77 24.78
CA LYS A 46 -32.85 7.88 25.32
C LYS A 46 -31.51 8.64 25.44
N ASN A 47 -30.91 8.57 26.62
CA ASN A 47 -29.64 9.26 26.89
C ASN A 47 -28.42 8.52 26.30
N LEU A 48 -28.53 7.22 26.00
CA LEU A 48 -27.47 6.43 25.44
C LEU A 48 -27.81 6.05 24.00
N PRO A 49 -26.91 6.33 23.04
CA PRO A 49 -27.08 5.88 21.67
C PRO A 49 -26.86 4.36 21.58
N TYR A 50 -27.49 3.73 20.62
CA TYR A 50 -27.17 2.38 20.23
C TYR A 50 -26.06 2.41 19.17
N ALA A 51 -24.96 1.71 19.42
CA ALA A 51 -23.85 1.61 18.49
C ALA A 51 -23.87 0.26 17.77
N GLU A 52 -23.91 0.31 16.47
CA GLU A 52 -23.83 -0.86 15.59
C GLU A 52 -22.44 -0.93 14.96
N ASP A 53 -21.81 -2.09 15.04
CA ASP A 53 -20.49 -2.33 14.48
C ASP A 53 -20.62 -2.90 13.07
N MET A 54 -20.20 -2.12 12.08
CA MET A 54 -20.25 -2.45 10.66
C MET A 54 -18.98 -3.16 10.16
N GLY A 55 -18.11 -3.58 11.06
CA GLY A 55 -16.87 -4.26 10.74
C GLY A 55 -15.63 -3.36 10.75
N ARG A 56 -14.49 -3.95 10.44
CA ARG A 56 -13.19 -3.26 10.40
C ARG A 56 -13.16 -2.23 9.26
N GLU A 57 -12.62 -1.07 9.54
CA GLU A 57 -12.24 -0.10 8.52
C GLU A 57 -11.00 -0.58 7.75
N ALA A 58 -10.90 -0.23 6.47
CA ALA A 58 -9.71 -0.52 5.69
C ALA A 58 -8.50 0.17 6.32
N LEU A 59 -7.36 -0.53 6.35
CA LEU A 59 -6.13 0.05 6.85
C LEU A 59 -5.69 1.20 5.95
N ALA A 60 -5.35 2.32 6.55
CA ALA A 60 -4.68 3.42 5.87
C ALA A 60 -3.23 3.51 6.35
N PHE A 61 -2.33 3.76 5.40
CA PHE A 61 -0.91 3.93 5.68
C PHE A 61 -0.46 5.29 5.16
N THR A 62 0.22 6.03 6.01
CA THR A 62 0.96 7.24 5.61
C THR A 62 2.43 6.95 5.77
N VAL A 63 3.16 6.98 4.66
CA VAL A 63 4.57 6.61 4.62
C VAL A 63 5.38 7.78 4.09
N ARG A 64 6.38 8.18 4.85
CA ARG A 64 7.42 9.09 4.40
C ARG A 64 8.69 8.31 4.13
N GLY A 65 9.10 8.32 2.88
CA GLY A 65 10.31 7.64 2.42
C GLY A 65 11.22 8.57 1.66
N TYR A 66 12.44 8.15 1.41
CA TYR A 66 13.39 8.90 0.62
C TYR A 66 14.23 7.99 -0.29
N CYS A 67 14.69 8.55 -1.40
CA CYS A 67 15.70 7.94 -2.24
C CYS A 67 16.94 8.84 -2.23
N ILE A 68 18.11 8.24 -2.06
CA ILE A 68 19.39 8.96 -2.00
C ILE A 68 20.37 8.41 -3.03
N SER A 69 21.28 9.29 -3.48
CA SER A 69 22.49 8.85 -4.16
C SER A 69 23.42 8.17 -3.17
N PHE A 70 24.09 7.09 -3.59
CA PHE A 70 24.96 6.29 -2.73
C PHE A 70 24.22 5.71 -1.51
N PRO A 71 23.23 4.85 -1.72
CA PRO A 71 22.54 4.19 -0.62
C PRO A 71 23.55 3.37 0.21
N TYR A 72 23.31 3.31 1.52
CA TYR A 72 24.16 2.54 2.43
C TYR A 72 23.89 1.03 2.39
N ASP A 73 22.91 0.63 1.62
CA ASP A 73 22.62 -0.78 1.40
C ASP A 73 23.50 -1.28 0.26
N LEU A 74 24.50 -2.10 0.61
CA LEU A 74 25.54 -2.59 -0.30
C LEU A 74 24.97 -3.47 -1.43
N ASP A 75 23.75 -3.97 -1.27
CA ASP A 75 23.08 -4.80 -2.28
C ASP A 75 22.61 -4.00 -3.49
N ASP A 76 22.51 -2.70 -3.39
CA ASP A 76 21.99 -1.82 -4.46
C ASP A 76 23.05 -0.89 -5.07
N LEU A 77 24.31 -1.29 -5.05
CA LEU A 77 25.43 -0.56 -5.67
C LEU A 77 25.25 -0.29 -7.18
N ARG A 78 24.24 -0.87 -7.80
CA ARG A 78 23.92 -0.65 -9.21
C ARG A 78 23.21 0.68 -9.47
N ASN A 79 22.60 1.27 -8.45
CA ASN A 79 21.80 2.50 -8.57
C ASN A 79 22.41 3.62 -7.69
N LEU A 80 23.59 4.10 -8.10
CA LEU A 80 24.25 5.22 -7.43
C LEU A 80 23.54 6.56 -7.64
N ASP A 81 22.57 6.61 -8.56
CA ASP A 81 21.80 7.81 -8.87
C ASP A 81 20.39 7.69 -8.28
N TYR A 82 20.06 8.57 -7.33
CA TYR A 82 18.74 8.63 -6.71
C TYR A 82 17.60 8.81 -7.73
N ARG A 83 17.88 9.41 -8.89
CA ARG A 83 16.88 9.66 -9.94
C ARG A 83 16.33 8.37 -10.54
N ILE A 84 17.14 7.32 -10.60
CA ILE A 84 16.71 6.00 -11.09
C ILE A 84 15.70 5.40 -10.10
N ALA A 85 16.05 5.37 -8.82
CA ALA A 85 15.15 4.87 -7.77
C ALA A 85 13.88 5.72 -7.67
N ARG A 86 14.00 7.06 -7.74
CA ARG A 86 12.87 7.99 -7.77
C ARG A 86 11.91 7.69 -8.91
N ASN A 87 12.43 7.59 -10.15
CA ASN A 87 11.60 7.35 -11.32
C ASN A 87 10.90 6.00 -11.25
N ARG A 88 11.62 4.95 -10.85
CA ARG A 88 11.04 3.62 -10.66
C ARG A 88 9.91 3.64 -9.63
N LEU A 89 10.14 4.24 -8.47
CA LEU A 89 9.11 4.32 -7.43
C LEU A 89 7.90 5.13 -7.90
N ARG A 90 8.12 6.24 -8.60
CA ARG A 90 7.04 7.05 -9.19
C ARG A 90 6.21 6.24 -10.18
N ASP A 91 6.86 5.53 -11.11
CA ASP A 91 6.18 4.76 -12.14
C ASP A 91 5.32 3.65 -11.51
N GLU A 92 5.82 2.97 -10.45
CA GLU A 92 5.05 1.98 -9.70
C GLU A 92 3.90 2.57 -8.88
N LEU A 93 4.05 3.81 -8.39
CA LEU A 93 2.97 4.51 -7.67
C LEU A 93 1.84 4.98 -8.60
N GLU A 94 2.15 5.23 -9.87
CA GLU A 94 1.19 5.65 -10.90
C GLU A 94 0.56 4.45 -11.64
N GLU A 95 1.15 3.26 -11.50
CA GLU A 95 0.64 2.04 -12.11
C GLU A 95 -0.72 1.65 -11.53
N GLU A 96 -1.65 1.26 -12.39
CA GLU A 96 -3.01 0.89 -12.02
C GLU A 96 -3.06 -0.40 -11.18
N GLY A 97 -4.01 -0.46 -10.26
CA GLY A 97 -4.33 -1.64 -9.47
C GLY A 97 -3.57 -1.74 -8.14
N PRO A 98 -3.83 -2.82 -7.38
CA PRO A 98 -3.22 -3.03 -6.08
C PRO A 98 -1.75 -3.43 -6.19
N GLY A 99 -0.95 -2.99 -5.24
CA GLY A 99 0.46 -3.35 -5.10
C GLY A 99 0.79 -3.85 -3.71
N LEU A 100 1.82 -4.67 -3.62
CA LEU A 100 2.34 -5.13 -2.34
C LEU A 100 3.22 -4.02 -1.73
N LEU A 101 2.79 -3.50 -0.59
CA LEU A 101 3.57 -2.60 0.24
C LEU A 101 4.28 -3.40 1.32
N GLN A 102 5.59 -3.35 1.35
CA GLN A 102 6.43 -3.92 2.39
C GLN A 102 7.04 -2.80 3.20
N LEU A 103 6.83 -2.82 4.51
CA LEU A 103 7.38 -1.84 5.44
C LEU A 103 8.38 -2.53 6.38
N PRO A 104 9.33 -1.79 6.96
CA PRO A 104 10.43 -2.37 7.75
C PRO A 104 9.98 -3.25 8.92
N THR A 105 8.89 -2.89 9.59
CA THR A 105 8.42 -3.53 10.83
C THR A 105 7.07 -4.22 10.68
N GLN A 106 6.53 -4.30 9.47
CA GLN A 106 5.20 -4.85 9.23
C GLN A 106 5.23 -5.89 8.11
N PRO A 107 4.36 -6.91 8.17
CA PRO A 107 4.20 -7.84 7.07
C PRO A 107 3.70 -7.10 5.82
N GLY A 108 3.99 -7.66 4.65
CA GLY A 108 3.53 -7.10 3.40
C GLY A 108 1.99 -7.05 3.32
N VAL A 109 1.46 -5.93 2.88
CA VAL A 109 0.02 -5.67 2.75
C VAL A 109 -0.30 -5.23 1.33
N TRP A 110 -1.41 -5.73 0.77
CA TRP A 110 -1.90 -5.28 -0.52
C TRP A 110 -2.64 -3.94 -0.36
N VAL A 111 -2.13 -2.94 -1.06
CA VAL A 111 -2.63 -1.56 -0.97
C VAL A 111 -2.73 -0.91 -2.34
N VAL A 112 -3.50 0.16 -2.41
CA VAL A 112 -3.54 1.09 -3.54
C VAL A 112 -2.98 2.43 -3.08
N CYS A 113 -2.16 3.05 -3.90
CA CYS A 113 -1.69 4.40 -3.65
C CYS A 113 -2.82 5.40 -3.92
N MET A 114 -3.22 6.12 -2.87
CA MET A 114 -4.24 7.16 -2.98
C MET A 114 -3.66 8.47 -3.49
N ARG A 115 -2.49 8.81 -2.99
CA ARG A 115 -1.79 10.06 -3.29
C ARG A 115 -0.33 9.94 -2.90
N TYR A 116 0.51 10.59 -3.68
CA TYR A 116 1.90 10.78 -3.31
C TYR A 116 2.36 12.20 -3.64
N ARG A 117 3.41 12.64 -2.98
CA ARG A 117 4.12 13.88 -3.23
C ARG A 117 5.60 13.59 -3.26
N VAL A 118 6.30 14.12 -4.27
CA VAL A 118 7.76 14.10 -4.35
C VAL A 118 8.28 15.50 -4.05
N THR A 119 9.24 15.59 -3.16
CA THR A 119 9.92 16.83 -2.80
C THR A 119 11.41 16.67 -3.07
N GLU A 120 11.97 17.55 -3.87
CA GLU A 120 13.40 17.61 -4.16
C GLU A 120 13.96 18.96 -3.77
N GLU A 121 15.04 18.95 -3.00
CA GLU A 121 15.74 20.18 -2.64
C GLU A 121 17.00 20.30 -3.49
N ILE A 122 16.94 21.19 -4.47
CA ILE A 122 18.04 21.43 -5.41
C ILE A 122 19.29 21.94 -4.69
N ARG A 123 19.11 22.67 -3.59
CA ARG A 123 20.20 23.24 -2.80
C ARG A 123 21.18 22.19 -2.26
N PHE A 124 20.65 21.05 -1.80
CA PHE A 124 21.48 19.99 -1.23
C PHE A 124 21.77 18.89 -2.24
N GLY A 125 20.90 18.66 -3.21
CA GLY A 125 21.08 17.67 -4.26
C GLY A 125 21.17 16.22 -3.76
N GLY A 126 21.09 15.29 -4.68
CA GLY A 126 21.41 13.87 -4.38
C GLY A 126 20.36 13.11 -3.59
N TYR A 127 19.19 13.67 -3.28
CA TYR A 127 18.10 12.97 -2.63
C TYR A 127 16.72 13.54 -2.97
N CYS A 128 15.70 12.74 -2.78
CA CYS A 128 14.30 13.17 -2.83
C CYS A 128 13.49 12.50 -1.74
N VAL A 129 12.44 13.17 -1.30
CA VAL A 129 11.51 12.68 -0.28
C VAL A 129 10.16 12.40 -0.92
N PHE A 130 9.56 11.27 -0.56
CA PHE A 130 8.22 10.87 -0.94
C PHE A 130 7.32 10.87 0.29
N ASP A 131 6.21 11.61 0.21
CA ASP A 131 5.10 11.49 1.14
C ASP A 131 3.99 10.72 0.43
N MET A 132 3.68 9.53 0.91
CA MET A 132 2.77 8.58 0.25
C MET A 132 1.62 8.19 1.18
N THR A 133 0.43 8.11 0.62
CA THR A 133 -0.76 7.63 1.34
C THR A 133 -1.34 6.44 0.61
N PHE A 134 -1.51 5.34 1.33
CA PHE A 134 -2.03 4.08 0.82
C PHE A 134 -3.29 3.66 1.57
N THR A 135 -4.14 2.90 0.91
CA THR A 135 -5.26 2.20 1.55
C THR A 135 -5.22 0.72 1.25
N GLU A 136 -5.59 -0.09 2.23
CA GLU A 136 -5.68 -1.54 2.10
C GLU A 136 -6.77 -1.93 1.09
N VAL A 137 -6.45 -2.93 0.26
CA VAL A 137 -7.41 -3.53 -0.66
C VAL A 137 -7.54 -5.01 -0.32
N GLY A 138 -8.78 -5.46 -0.11
CA GLY A 138 -9.07 -6.88 0.04
C GLY A 138 -8.81 -7.62 -1.29
N ILE A 139 -7.94 -8.61 -1.27
CA ILE A 139 -7.65 -9.45 -2.45
C ILE A 139 -8.89 -10.25 -2.85
N ASP A 140 -9.75 -10.56 -1.88
CA ASP A 140 -11.00 -11.33 -2.10
C ASP A 140 -12.19 -10.48 -2.56
N ALA A 141 -12.05 -9.16 -2.60
CA ALA A 141 -13.03 -8.30 -3.21
C ALA A 141 -12.93 -8.37 -4.73
N GLN A 142 -13.25 -9.51 -5.31
CA GLN A 142 -13.69 -9.55 -6.69
C GLN A 142 -14.81 -8.54 -6.80
N SER A 143 -14.57 -7.47 -7.56
CA SER A 143 -15.61 -6.49 -7.84
C SER A 143 -16.85 -7.25 -8.31
N PRO A 144 -18.03 -7.06 -7.72
CA PRO A 144 -19.24 -7.71 -8.19
C PRO A 144 -19.51 -7.47 -9.69
N ALA A 145 -18.87 -6.47 -10.27
CA ALA A 145 -18.91 -6.22 -11.72
C ALA A 145 -18.12 -7.27 -12.54
N SER A 146 -17.15 -7.98 -11.97
CA SER A 146 -16.39 -9.03 -12.67
C SER A 146 -17.12 -10.38 -12.70
N VAL A 147 -18.19 -10.54 -11.93
CA VAL A 147 -18.97 -11.79 -11.83
C VAL A 147 -20.12 -11.84 -12.84
N LEU A 148 -20.46 -10.73 -13.45
CA LEU A 148 -21.41 -10.72 -14.57
C LEU A 148 -20.71 -11.20 -15.84
N ASP A 149 -20.51 -12.51 -15.95
CA ASP A 149 -20.21 -13.15 -17.23
C ASP A 149 -21.45 -13.02 -18.15
N THR A 150 -21.61 -11.80 -18.67
CA THR A 150 -22.68 -11.44 -19.59
C THR A 150 -22.68 -12.33 -20.83
N LYS A 151 -21.51 -12.84 -21.25
CA LYS A 151 -21.39 -13.79 -22.35
C LYS A 151 -21.92 -15.16 -21.96
N GLY A 152 -21.65 -15.65 -20.77
CA GLY A 152 -22.18 -16.93 -20.29
C GLY A 152 -23.70 -16.90 -20.11
N ILE A 153 -24.25 -15.78 -19.64
CA ILE A 153 -25.71 -15.61 -19.51
C ILE A 153 -26.37 -15.51 -20.87
N LEU A 154 -25.79 -14.79 -21.83
CA LEU A 154 -26.29 -14.68 -23.20
C LEU A 154 -26.25 -16.02 -23.93
N ASN A 155 -25.20 -16.80 -23.79
CA ASN A 155 -25.08 -18.11 -24.40
C ASN A 155 -26.08 -19.11 -23.83
N LYS A 156 -26.31 -19.11 -22.51
CA LYS A 156 -27.36 -19.92 -21.87
C LYS A 156 -28.76 -19.52 -22.32
N ALA A 157 -29.02 -18.23 -22.47
CA ALA A 157 -30.32 -17.75 -22.98
C ALA A 157 -30.56 -18.16 -24.44
N ALA A 158 -29.52 -18.10 -25.28
CA ALA A 158 -29.59 -18.55 -26.66
C ALA A 158 -29.85 -20.06 -26.78
N ASP A 159 -29.18 -20.87 -25.94
CA ASP A 159 -29.38 -22.34 -25.92
C ASP A 159 -30.79 -22.74 -25.47
N VAL A 160 -31.36 -21.99 -24.51
CA VAL A 160 -32.74 -22.21 -24.04
C VAL A 160 -33.74 -21.85 -25.14
N MET A 161 -33.53 -20.75 -25.88
CA MET A 161 -34.38 -20.39 -27.01
C MET A 161 -34.32 -21.38 -28.16
N GLN A 162 -33.15 -21.93 -28.49
CA GLN A 162 -33.02 -22.95 -29.50
C GLN A 162 -33.70 -24.28 -29.14
N LYS A 163 -33.74 -24.62 -27.84
CA LYS A 163 -34.45 -25.85 -27.40
C LYS A 163 -35.97 -25.69 -27.29
N SER A 164 -36.50 -24.47 -27.31
CA SER A 164 -37.93 -24.20 -27.23
C SER A 164 -38.60 -24.12 -28.58
N VAL A 165 -37.87 -24.23 -29.69
CA VAL A 165 -38.36 -24.11 -31.09
C VAL A 165 -38.49 -25.47 -31.77
N ILE A 166 -38.38 -26.57 -31.04
CA ILE A 166 -38.62 -27.94 -31.62
C ILE A 166 -39.97 -28.45 -31.07
#